data_80249f77708b22c7b50242ee18e8b31d
#
_entry.id   80249f77708b22c7b50242ee18e8b31d
#
_cell.length_a   1.000
_cell.length_b   1.000
_cell.length_c   1.000
_cell.angle_alpha   90.00
_cell.angle_beta   90.00
_cell.angle_gamma   90.00
#
_symmetry.space_group_name_H-M   'P 1'
#
loop_
_entity.id
_entity.type
_entity.pdbx_description
1 polymer ?
#
loop_
_entity_poly.entity_id
_entity_poly.type
_entity_poly.pdbx_seq_one_letter_code
_entity_poly.pdbx_strand_id
1 'polypeptide(L)'
;GYAPVTLCRSCGQRIGCDFCDTAMIEHRFQKRLMCHQCGETKPMPRTCPSCQAIDNFAPIGPGVERLAEEATKSFPEASITVLSSDLYSSARSLKDELESISRGNTDIIIGTQLIAKGHNFPNLTVVGVVDPDLGLQGSDLRAAERTFQLLRQVSGRAGRNDKRGTAYLQTYQPQHPVIEAITNGQDEQFWIAEAKGRELAEMPPFGRLVGILSLIHI
;
A
#
# COMPACT_ATOMS: atom_id res chain seq x y z
N GLY A 1 -1.20 -4.61 8.21
CA GLY A 1 -1.46 -6.06 8.16
C GLY A 1 -0.34 -6.85 7.53
N TYR A 2 -0.39 -8.18 7.65
CA TYR A 2 0.65 -9.08 7.14
C TYR A 2 0.58 -9.24 5.61
N ALA A 3 -0.63 -9.39 5.08
CA ALA A 3 -0.85 -9.50 3.65
C ALA A 3 -2.18 -8.86 3.26
N PRO A 4 -2.21 -8.12 2.13
CA PRO A 4 -3.42 -7.44 1.66
C PRO A 4 -4.50 -8.40 1.15
N VAL A 5 -4.15 -9.62 0.79
CA VAL A 5 -5.09 -10.63 0.30
C VAL A 5 -4.72 -12.00 0.85
N THR A 6 -5.71 -12.79 1.25
CA THR A 6 -5.55 -14.20 1.59
C THR A 6 -6.34 -15.04 0.59
N LEU A 7 -5.65 -15.99 -0.06
CA LEU A 7 -6.23 -16.90 -1.06
C LEU A 7 -6.19 -18.35 -0.59
N CYS A 8 -7.19 -19.13 -0.98
CA CYS A 8 -7.10 -20.59 -0.93
C CYS A 8 -6.16 -21.09 -2.05
N ARG A 9 -5.13 -21.86 -1.70
CA ARG A 9 -4.16 -22.41 -2.68
C ARG A 9 -4.79 -23.42 -3.62
N SER A 10 -5.86 -24.11 -3.20
CA SER A 10 -6.53 -25.14 -4.01
C SER A 10 -7.41 -24.56 -5.10
N CYS A 11 -8.18 -23.50 -4.83
CA CYS A 11 -9.19 -22.99 -5.75
C CYS A 11 -9.06 -21.50 -6.07
N GLY A 12 -8.10 -20.77 -5.48
CA GLY A 12 -7.93 -19.35 -5.71
C GLY A 12 -8.97 -18.44 -5.01
N GLN A 13 -9.90 -19.02 -4.23
CA GLN A 13 -10.92 -18.25 -3.54
C GLN A 13 -10.27 -17.25 -2.57
N ARG A 14 -10.62 -15.98 -2.70
CA ARG A 14 -10.23 -14.92 -1.76
C ARG A 14 -11.09 -14.99 -0.51
N ILE A 15 -10.50 -14.73 0.63
CA ILE A 15 -11.26 -14.55 1.87
C ILE A 15 -11.81 -13.13 1.86
N GLY A 16 -13.11 -13.02 1.63
CA GLY A 16 -13.85 -11.75 1.61
C GLY A 16 -14.47 -11.40 2.97
N CYS A 17 -14.90 -10.18 3.10
CA CYS A 17 -15.74 -9.72 4.19
C CYS A 17 -17.17 -10.23 3.97
N ASP A 18 -17.88 -10.55 5.07
CA ASP A 18 -19.25 -11.06 4.99
C ASP A 18 -20.27 -9.92 4.88
N PHE A 19 -19.85 -8.64 5.12
CA PHE A 19 -20.70 -7.45 5.11
C PHE A 19 -20.45 -6.51 3.93
N CYS A 20 -19.30 -6.66 3.25
CA CYS A 20 -18.97 -5.88 2.05
C CYS A 20 -18.04 -6.70 1.15
N ASP A 21 -17.99 -6.37 -0.14
CA ASP A 21 -17.24 -7.15 -1.15
C ASP A 21 -15.70 -6.94 -1.12
N THR A 22 -15.17 -6.49 0.02
CA THR A 22 -13.74 -6.19 0.17
C THR A 22 -12.99 -7.43 0.66
N ALA A 23 -11.78 -7.65 0.14
CA ALA A 23 -10.89 -8.68 0.68
C ALA A 23 -10.53 -8.37 2.14
N MET A 24 -10.49 -9.41 2.97
CA MET A 24 -10.01 -9.27 4.35
C MET A 24 -8.49 -9.36 4.41
N ILE A 25 -7.92 -8.51 5.24
CA ILE A 25 -6.48 -8.37 5.43
C ILE A 25 -6.04 -9.17 6.65
N GLU A 26 -5.01 -9.99 6.51
CA GLU A 26 -4.43 -10.75 7.62
C GLU A 26 -3.60 -9.82 8.52
N HIS A 27 -3.92 -9.80 9.82
CA HIS A 27 -3.17 -9.16 10.89
C HIS A 27 -2.58 -10.23 11.81
N ARG A 28 -1.36 -10.68 11.51
CA ARG A 28 -0.71 -11.77 12.24
C ARG A 28 -0.46 -11.45 13.71
N PHE A 29 -0.03 -10.23 14.00
CA PHE A 29 0.20 -9.80 15.39
C PHE A 29 -1.08 -9.85 16.22
N GLN A 30 -2.23 -9.64 15.58
CA GLN A 30 -3.54 -9.70 16.23
C GLN A 30 -4.25 -11.05 16.03
N LYS A 31 -3.65 -11.98 15.26
CA LYS A 31 -4.17 -13.34 14.93
C LYS A 31 -5.59 -13.33 14.36
N ARG A 32 -5.90 -12.35 13.48
CA ARG A 32 -7.23 -12.19 12.88
C ARG A 32 -7.18 -11.61 11.47
N LEU A 33 -8.28 -11.79 10.75
CA LEU A 33 -8.60 -11.08 9.53
C LEU A 33 -9.39 -9.81 9.86
N MET A 34 -9.11 -8.71 9.19
CA MET A 34 -9.82 -7.43 9.34
C MET A 34 -10.21 -6.87 7.99
N CYS A 35 -11.44 -6.40 7.89
CA CYS A 35 -11.90 -5.60 6.77
C CYS A 35 -11.60 -4.13 7.02
N HIS A 36 -10.75 -3.50 6.21
CA HIS A 36 -10.40 -2.08 6.37
C HIS A 36 -11.47 -1.13 5.84
N GLN A 37 -12.54 -1.66 5.22
CA GLN A 37 -13.66 -0.84 4.74
C GLN A 37 -14.76 -0.67 5.79
N CYS A 38 -15.21 -1.77 6.43
CA CYS A 38 -16.30 -1.74 7.40
C CYS A 38 -15.85 -2.02 8.85
N GLY A 39 -14.59 -2.38 9.08
CA GLY A 39 -14.05 -2.68 10.40
C GLY A 39 -14.34 -4.10 10.91
N GLU A 40 -15.07 -4.93 10.15
CA GLU A 40 -15.37 -6.30 10.54
C GLU A 40 -14.11 -7.12 10.78
N THR A 41 -14.13 -7.99 11.81
CA THR A 41 -13.01 -8.85 12.15
C THR A 41 -13.47 -10.28 12.36
N LYS A 42 -12.71 -11.24 11.80
CA LYS A 42 -12.95 -12.67 12.02
C LYS A 42 -11.64 -13.44 12.17
N PRO A 43 -11.65 -14.61 12.85
CA PRO A 43 -10.49 -15.48 12.88
C PRO A 43 -10.16 -15.99 11.47
N MET A 44 -8.90 -16.43 11.27
CA MET A 44 -8.53 -17.13 10.04
C MET A 44 -9.35 -18.44 9.94
N PRO A 45 -10.11 -18.65 8.86
CA PRO A 45 -10.86 -19.87 8.70
C PRO A 45 -9.91 -21.07 8.49
N ARG A 46 -10.23 -22.22 9.09
CA ARG A 46 -9.49 -23.46 8.86
C ARG A 46 -9.90 -24.14 7.55
N THR A 47 -11.13 -23.93 7.13
CA THR A 47 -11.72 -24.60 5.95
C THR A 47 -12.08 -23.56 4.91
N CYS A 48 -11.70 -23.80 3.67
CA CYS A 48 -12.08 -22.92 2.56
C CYS A 48 -13.61 -22.93 2.35
N PRO A 49 -14.29 -21.77 2.32
CA PRO A 49 -15.73 -21.72 2.16
C PRO A 49 -16.20 -22.22 0.77
N SER A 50 -15.31 -22.23 -0.23
CA SER A 50 -15.64 -22.64 -1.60
C SER A 50 -15.33 -24.12 -1.86
N CYS A 51 -14.08 -24.57 -1.62
CA CYS A 51 -13.65 -25.92 -2.00
C CYS A 51 -13.43 -26.88 -0.82
N GLN A 52 -13.72 -26.44 0.41
CA GLN A 52 -13.58 -27.22 1.64
C GLN A 52 -12.15 -27.69 1.97
N ALA A 53 -11.11 -27.20 1.25
CA ALA A 53 -9.73 -27.48 1.59
C ALA A 53 -9.38 -26.97 2.99
N ILE A 54 -8.70 -27.82 3.79
CA ILE A 54 -8.37 -27.53 5.19
C ILE A 54 -6.97 -26.90 5.24
N ASP A 55 -6.80 -25.85 6.06
CA ASP A 55 -5.54 -25.16 6.36
C ASP A 55 -4.68 -24.84 5.11
N ASN A 56 -5.31 -24.56 3.97
CA ASN A 56 -4.65 -24.36 2.70
C ASN A 56 -4.78 -22.93 2.17
N PHE A 57 -4.45 -21.98 3.02
CA PHE A 57 -4.47 -20.55 2.67
C PHE A 57 -3.06 -19.98 2.45
N ALA A 58 -2.95 -19.04 1.51
CA ALA A 58 -1.74 -18.30 1.24
C ALA A 58 -1.98 -16.80 1.42
N PRO A 59 -1.18 -16.13 2.23
CA PRO A 59 -1.11 -14.67 2.23
C PRO A 59 -0.40 -14.21 0.96
N ILE A 60 -1.02 -13.29 0.23
CA ILE A 60 -0.51 -12.75 -1.03
C ILE A 60 -0.25 -11.25 -0.89
N GLY A 61 0.90 -10.84 -1.37
CA GLY A 61 1.38 -9.45 -1.38
C GLY A 61 2.21 -9.08 -0.16
N PRO A 62 2.93 -7.96 -0.24
CA PRO A 62 3.82 -7.47 0.80
C PRO A 62 3.03 -6.64 1.81
N GLY A 63 2.69 -7.22 2.96
CA GLY A 63 2.19 -6.46 4.09
C GLY A 63 3.31 -5.90 4.96
N VAL A 64 3.07 -4.83 5.71
CA VAL A 64 4.07 -4.19 6.57
C VAL A 64 4.66 -5.14 7.62
N GLU A 65 3.86 -6.05 8.15
CA GLU A 65 4.33 -7.05 9.13
C GLU A 65 5.32 -8.04 8.51
N ARG A 66 5.03 -8.50 7.29
CA ARG A 66 5.90 -9.40 6.54
C ARG A 66 7.22 -8.71 6.17
N LEU A 67 7.14 -7.47 5.69
CA LEU A 67 8.34 -6.68 5.39
C LEU A 67 9.19 -6.47 6.64
N ALA A 68 8.58 -6.23 7.80
CA ALA A 68 9.29 -6.08 9.07
C ALA A 68 10.00 -7.38 9.47
N GLU A 69 9.35 -8.54 9.34
CA GLU A 69 9.97 -9.84 9.59
C GLU A 69 11.17 -10.10 8.67
N GLU A 70 11.03 -9.81 7.37
CA GLU A 70 12.11 -9.99 6.39
C GLU A 70 13.26 -9.01 6.64
N ALA A 71 12.97 -7.74 6.96
CA ALA A 71 13.98 -6.74 7.28
C ALA A 71 14.76 -7.12 8.56
N THR A 72 14.07 -7.58 9.62
CA THR A 72 14.73 -8.02 10.84
C THR A 72 15.69 -9.21 10.61
N LYS A 73 15.31 -10.12 9.72
CA LYS A 73 16.19 -11.25 9.36
C LYS A 73 17.40 -10.82 8.54
N SER A 74 17.20 -9.85 7.64
CA SER A 74 18.26 -9.38 6.72
C SER A 74 19.21 -8.39 7.39
N PHE A 75 18.71 -7.63 8.37
CA PHE A 75 19.45 -6.57 9.06
C PHE A 75 19.26 -6.70 10.58
N PRO A 76 19.84 -7.74 11.22
CA PRO A 76 19.61 -8.05 12.64
C PRO A 76 20.09 -6.96 13.60
N GLU A 77 21.07 -6.15 13.18
CA GLU A 77 21.62 -5.06 14.00
C GLU A 77 20.89 -3.71 13.79
N ALA A 78 19.97 -3.63 12.81
CA ALA A 78 19.29 -2.38 12.49
C ALA A 78 18.08 -2.16 13.42
N SER A 79 17.91 -0.91 13.86
CA SER A 79 16.68 -0.47 14.52
C SER A 79 15.57 -0.28 13.49
N ILE A 80 14.48 -1.07 13.62
CA ILE A 80 13.37 -1.09 12.67
C ILE A 80 12.12 -0.53 13.31
N THR A 81 11.53 0.50 12.70
CA THR A 81 10.24 1.06 13.13
C THR A 81 9.16 0.79 12.09
N VAL A 82 8.02 0.24 12.54
CA VAL A 82 6.85 0.00 11.70
C VAL A 82 5.81 1.10 11.92
N LEU A 83 5.52 1.88 10.88
CA LEU A 83 4.50 2.92 10.89
C LEU A 83 3.24 2.44 10.16
N SER A 84 2.26 1.99 10.93
CA SER A 84 0.93 1.60 10.42
C SER A 84 -0.15 2.21 11.30
N SER A 85 -1.24 2.68 10.69
CA SER A 85 -2.37 3.28 11.43
C SER A 85 -2.96 2.37 12.50
N ASP A 86 -2.80 1.06 12.34
CA ASP A 86 -3.36 0.04 13.22
C ASP A 86 -2.53 -0.15 14.51
N LEU A 87 -1.29 0.35 14.54
CA LEU A 87 -0.36 0.17 15.66
C LEU A 87 -0.42 1.31 16.68
N TYR A 88 -0.96 2.46 16.28
CA TYR A 88 -1.02 3.64 17.13
C TYR A 88 -2.43 3.90 17.63
N SER A 89 -2.61 3.83 18.95
CA SER A 89 -3.90 4.05 19.61
C SER A 89 -4.28 5.54 19.69
N SER A 90 -3.33 6.44 19.48
CA SER A 90 -3.54 7.89 19.55
C SER A 90 -2.62 8.67 18.61
N ALA A 91 -3.06 9.87 18.22
CA ALA A 91 -2.24 10.79 17.44
C ALA A 91 -0.97 11.21 18.19
N ARG A 92 -1.00 11.21 19.52
CA ARG A 92 0.15 11.57 20.37
C ARG A 92 1.23 10.50 20.29
N SER A 93 0.88 9.22 20.43
CA SER A 93 1.87 8.13 20.31
C SER A 93 2.52 8.06 18.94
N LEU A 94 1.78 8.33 17.86
CA LEU A 94 2.34 8.45 16.52
C LEU A 94 3.31 9.63 16.42
N LYS A 95 2.97 10.78 17.02
CA LYS A 95 3.84 11.98 17.00
C LYS A 95 5.16 11.71 17.73
N ASP A 96 5.10 11.10 18.91
CA ASP A 96 6.29 10.76 19.71
C ASP A 96 7.24 9.81 18.93
N GLU A 97 6.67 8.82 18.21
CA GLU A 97 7.43 7.91 17.35
C GLU A 97 8.09 8.66 16.17
N LEU A 98 7.36 9.53 15.49
CA LEU A 98 7.90 10.34 14.40
C LEU A 98 9.03 11.30 14.85
N GLU A 99 8.93 11.83 16.05
CA GLU A 99 10.00 12.64 16.64
C GLU A 99 11.23 11.78 16.94
N SER A 100 11.07 10.56 17.45
CA SER A 100 12.16 9.60 17.67
C SER A 100 12.89 9.26 16.37
N ILE A 101 12.15 8.96 15.31
CA ILE A 101 12.70 8.70 13.97
C ILE A 101 13.48 9.92 13.46
N SER A 102 12.93 11.12 13.62
CA SER A 102 13.56 12.36 13.15
C SER A 102 14.88 12.65 13.86
N ARG A 103 15.05 12.18 15.10
CA ARG A 103 16.31 12.26 15.87
C ARG A 103 17.36 11.23 15.43
N GLY A 104 17.01 10.30 14.52
CA GLY A 104 17.92 9.29 14.00
C GLY A 104 17.99 8.00 14.83
N ASN A 105 17.00 7.72 15.66
CA ASN A 105 16.94 6.50 16.47
C ASN A 105 16.44 5.27 15.70
N THR A 106 16.21 5.40 14.39
CA THR A 106 15.68 4.35 13.54
C THR A 106 16.48 4.27 12.25
N ASP A 107 16.94 3.08 11.91
CA ASP A 107 17.70 2.81 10.68
C ASP A 107 16.77 2.47 9.52
N ILE A 108 15.69 1.73 9.78
CA ILE A 108 14.73 1.27 8.76
C ILE A 108 13.31 1.62 9.19
N ILE A 109 12.60 2.33 8.33
CA ILE A 109 11.19 2.67 8.53
C ILE A 109 10.37 1.84 7.55
N ILE A 110 9.41 1.08 8.04
CA ILE A 110 8.50 0.28 7.23
C ILE A 110 7.07 0.80 7.45
N GLY A 111 6.35 1.06 6.38
CA GLY A 111 4.97 1.50 6.53
C GLY A 111 4.21 1.64 5.23
N THR A 112 2.98 2.12 5.35
CA THR A 112 2.06 2.35 4.24
C THR A 112 2.10 3.82 3.81
N GLN A 113 1.07 4.27 3.10
CA GLN A 113 0.89 5.67 2.66
C GLN A 113 1.02 6.71 3.78
N LEU A 114 0.90 6.30 5.06
CA LEU A 114 1.08 7.18 6.21
C LEU A 114 2.47 7.84 6.22
N ILE A 115 3.51 7.09 5.82
CA ILE A 115 4.89 7.61 5.73
C ILE A 115 5.02 8.66 4.62
N ALA A 116 4.26 8.50 3.54
CA ALA A 116 4.29 9.40 2.39
C ALA A 116 3.75 10.79 2.71
N LYS A 117 2.85 10.92 3.71
CA LYS A 117 2.13 12.16 3.99
C LYS A 117 2.76 12.96 5.13
N GLY A 118 3.22 14.17 4.83
CA GLY A 118 3.42 15.24 5.81
C GLY A 118 4.64 15.16 6.74
N HIS A 119 5.39 14.06 6.79
CA HIS A 119 6.52 13.90 7.71
C HIS A 119 7.86 14.16 7.01
N ASN A 120 8.77 14.84 7.70
CA ASN A 120 10.12 15.09 7.21
C ASN A 120 11.11 14.14 7.92
N PHE A 121 11.86 13.38 7.13
CA PHE A 121 12.92 12.51 7.63
C PHE A 121 14.27 13.00 7.07
N PRO A 122 14.98 13.88 7.82
CA PRO A 122 16.16 14.58 7.29
C PRO A 122 17.32 13.65 6.94
N ASN A 123 17.38 12.47 7.56
CA ASN A 123 18.43 11.49 7.33
C ASN A 123 18.06 10.39 6.30
N LEU A 124 16.90 10.49 5.68
CA LEU A 124 16.42 9.47 4.74
C LEU A 124 17.20 9.58 3.41
N THR A 125 18.02 8.57 3.12
CA THR A 125 18.84 8.49 1.89
C THR A 125 18.32 7.48 0.88
N VAL A 126 17.59 6.46 1.34
CA VAL A 126 17.04 5.40 0.49
C VAL A 126 15.56 5.24 0.74
N VAL A 127 14.78 5.12 -0.34
CA VAL A 127 13.36 4.79 -0.30
C VAL A 127 13.11 3.57 -1.17
N GLY A 128 12.47 2.55 -0.62
CA GLY A 128 11.99 1.38 -1.34
C GLY A 128 10.47 1.39 -1.44
N VAL A 129 9.92 1.26 -2.64
CA VAL A 129 8.50 1.02 -2.87
C VAL A 129 8.32 -0.40 -3.34
N VAL A 130 7.66 -1.21 -2.52
CA VAL A 130 7.41 -2.62 -2.80
C VAL A 130 6.01 -2.76 -3.38
N ASP A 131 5.92 -3.36 -4.57
CA ASP A 131 4.69 -3.65 -5.29
C ASP A 131 3.78 -2.43 -5.53
N PRO A 132 4.27 -1.39 -6.25
CA PRO A 132 3.42 -0.25 -6.65
C PRO A 132 2.29 -0.68 -7.60
N ASP A 133 2.38 -1.87 -8.19
CA ASP A 133 1.42 -2.41 -9.16
C ASP A 133 0.04 -2.61 -8.54
N LEU A 134 -0.04 -2.88 -7.23
CA LEU A 134 -1.30 -2.95 -6.49
C LEU A 134 -2.11 -1.65 -6.59
N GLY A 135 -1.46 -0.51 -6.64
CA GLY A 135 -2.10 0.79 -6.81
C GLY A 135 -2.61 1.05 -8.24
N LEU A 136 -2.11 0.29 -9.22
CA LEU A 136 -2.49 0.39 -10.63
C LEU A 136 -3.62 -0.55 -11.01
N GLN A 137 -3.98 -1.49 -10.12
CA GLN A 137 -5.01 -2.49 -10.34
C GLN A 137 -6.37 -2.02 -9.80
N GLY A 138 -7.44 -2.56 -10.39
CA GLY A 138 -8.81 -2.34 -9.91
C GLY A 138 -9.64 -1.41 -10.80
N SER A 139 -10.85 -1.12 -10.34
CA SER A 139 -11.85 -0.32 -11.06
C SER A 139 -11.80 1.19 -10.73
N ASP A 140 -10.81 1.64 -9.97
CA ASP A 140 -10.67 3.08 -9.69
C ASP A 140 -10.20 3.82 -10.92
N LEU A 141 -11.07 4.68 -11.45
CA LEU A 141 -10.81 5.52 -12.62
C LEU A 141 -9.63 6.49 -12.43
N ARG A 142 -9.15 6.66 -11.22
CA ARG A 142 -8.01 7.50 -10.86
C ARG A 142 -6.81 6.69 -10.36
N ALA A 143 -6.79 5.37 -10.61
CA ALA A 143 -5.71 4.50 -10.13
C ALA A 143 -4.33 4.97 -10.59
N ALA A 144 -4.16 5.24 -11.88
CA ALA A 144 -2.90 5.71 -12.46
C ALA A 144 -2.48 7.07 -11.87
N GLU A 145 -3.40 8.03 -11.82
CA GLU A 145 -3.17 9.37 -11.26
C GLU A 145 -2.75 9.30 -9.79
N ARG A 146 -3.49 8.54 -8.96
CA ARG A 146 -3.20 8.41 -7.52
C ARG A 146 -1.89 7.70 -7.27
N THR A 147 -1.60 6.66 -8.04
CA THR A 147 -0.34 5.92 -7.93
C THR A 147 0.84 6.80 -8.35
N PHE A 148 0.72 7.55 -9.45
CA PHE A 148 1.72 8.51 -9.87
C PHE A 148 2.01 9.55 -8.78
N GLN A 149 0.96 10.18 -8.23
CA GLN A 149 1.10 11.18 -7.17
C GLN A 149 1.77 10.60 -5.92
N LEU A 150 1.38 9.39 -5.51
CA LEU A 150 1.98 8.71 -4.37
C LEU A 150 3.47 8.40 -4.60
N LEU A 151 3.79 7.79 -5.74
CA LEU A 151 5.18 7.45 -6.09
C LEU A 151 6.06 8.69 -6.19
N ARG A 152 5.54 9.77 -6.79
CA ARG A 152 6.25 11.05 -6.88
C ARG A 152 6.52 11.65 -5.50
N GLN A 153 5.52 11.59 -4.61
CA GLN A 153 5.66 12.07 -3.25
C GLN A 153 6.68 11.26 -2.45
N VAL A 154 6.66 9.94 -2.58
CA VAL A 154 7.56 9.02 -1.86
C VAL A 154 8.98 9.13 -2.40
N SER A 155 9.17 9.12 -3.73
CA SER A 155 10.49 9.26 -4.36
C SER A 155 11.16 10.59 -4.00
N GLY A 156 10.39 11.67 -3.92
CA GLY A 156 10.88 12.99 -3.50
C GLY A 156 11.26 13.10 -2.02
N ARG A 157 11.14 12.03 -1.23
CA ARG A 157 11.57 11.98 0.17
C ARG A 157 13.03 11.61 0.34
N ALA A 158 13.59 10.84 -0.59
CA ALA A 158 14.99 10.46 -0.56
C ALA A 158 15.88 11.67 -0.88
N GLY A 159 16.94 11.88 -0.10
CA GLY A 159 17.98 12.85 -0.42
C GLY A 159 17.58 14.31 -0.21
N ARG A 160 17.32 14.70 1.02
CA ARG A 160 17.23 16.12 1.46
C ARG A 160 18.51 16.53 2.18
N ASN A 161 18.78 17.85 2.23
CA ASN A 161 19.92 18.43 2.95
C ASN A 161 21.29 17.89 2.48
N ASP A 162 21.66 18.15 1.21
CA ASP A 162 22.97 17.83 0.60
C ASP A 162 23.32 16.33 0.46
N LYS A 163 22.44 15.42 0.90
CA LYS A 163 22.59 13.98 0.67
C LYS A 163 21.84 13.57 -0.60
N ARG A 164 22.55 12.92 -1.52
CA ARG A 164 21.89 12.28 -2.67
C ARG A 164 21.02 11.14 -2.18
N GLY A 165 19.75 11.14 -2.59
CA GLY A 165 18.83 10.07 -2.28
C GLY A 165 18.54 9.19 -3.46
N THR A 166 18.25 7.93 -3.20
CA THR A 166 17.87 6.95 -4.21
C THR A 166 16.51 6.35 -3.89
N ALA A 167 15.62 6.30 -4.88
CA ALA A 167 14.35 5.61 -4.78
C ALA A 167 14.39 4.34 -5.65
N TYR A 168 13.99 3.22 -5.06
CA TYR A 168 13.86 1.93 -5.74
C TYR A 168 12.40 1.56 -5.85
N LEU A 169 11.93 1.22 -7.05
CA LEU A 169 10.59 0.72 -7.32
C LEU A 169 10.66 -0.76 -7.68
N GLN A 170 10.10 -1.63 -6.84
CA GLN A 170 10.04 -3.06 -7.11
C GLN A 170 8.70 -3.39 -7.79
N THR A 171 8.71 -3.56 -9.09
CA THR A 171 7.52 -3.73 -9.92
C THR A 171 7.64 -4.92 -10.88
N TYR A 172 6.52 -5.54 -11.21
CA TYR A 172 6.40 -6.51 -12.30
C TYR A 172 6.09 -5.85 -13.65
N GLN A 173 5.76 -4.54 -13.66
CA GLN A 173 5.35 -3.78 -14.82
C GLN A 173 6.25 -2.55 -15.07
N PRO A 174 7.57 -2.75 -15.31
CA PRO A 174 8.51 -1.63 -15.44
C PRO A 174 8.20 -0.70 -16.63
N GLN A 175 7.50 -1.21 -17.66
CA GLN A 175 7.07 -0.42 -18.82
C GLN A 175 5.69 0.24 -18.66
N HIS A 176 5.07 0.12 -17.49
CA HIS A 176 3.81 0.83 -17.24
C HIS A 176 4.03 2.34 -17.29
N PRO A 177 3.18 3.14 -18.00
CA PRO A 177 3.39 4.58 -18.19
C PRO A 177 3.64 5.37 -16.90
N VAL A 178 2.99 4.98 -15.79
CA VAL A 178 3.22 5.57 -14.46
C VAL A 178 4.63 5.32 -13.97
N ILE A 179 5.12 4.08 -14.11
CA ILE A 179 6.46 3.69 -13.63
C ILE A 179 7.53 4.37 -14.48
N GLU A 180 7.39 4.34 -15.79
CA GLU A 180 8.33 5.00 -16.72
C GLU A 180 8.39 6.52 -16.47
N ALA A 181 7.24 7.17 -16.28
CA ALA A 181 7.21 8.60 -16.02
C ALA A 181 7.95 8.98 -14.72
N ILE A 182 7.78 8.19 -13.66
CA ILE A 182 8.48 8.41 -12.39
C ILE A 182 10.00 8.18 -12.53
N THR A 183 10.41 7.09 -13.18
CA THR A 183 11.83 6.73 -13.30
C THR A 183 12.60 7.67 -14.22
N ASN A 184 11.94 8.18 -15.26
CA ASN A 184 12.53 9.08 -16.25
C ASN A 184 12.32 10.58 -15.92
N GLY A 185 11.58 10.91 -14.87
CA GLY A 185 11.26 12.30 -14.51
C GLY A 185 10.34 12.99 -15.52
N GLN A 186 9.47 12.24 -16.19
CA GLN A 186 8.59 12.71 -17.27
C GLN A 186 7.19 13.07 -16.75
N ASP A 187 7.12 13.90 -15.72
CA ASP A 187 5.86 14.25 -15.04
C ASP A 187 4.86 14.92 -15.99
N GLU A 188 5.31 15.86 -16.80
CA GLU A 188 4.44 16.60 -17.74
C GLU A 188 3.86 15.67 -18.80
N GLN A 189 4.69 14.80 -19.37
CA GLN A 189 4.25 13.85 -20.39
C GLN A 189 3.20 12.88 -19.83
N PHE A 190 3.36 12.44 -18.58
CA PHE A 190 2.35 11.63 -17.93
C PHE A 190 0.99 12.35 -17.84
N TRP A 191 0.97 13.61 -17.39
CA TRP A 191 -0.28 14.37 -17.27
C TRP A 191 -0.93 14.66 -18.61
N ILE A 192 -0.15 14.94 -19.65
CA ILE A 192 -0.66 15.12 -21.01
C ILE A 192 -1.30 13.83 -21.52
N ALA A 193 -0.63 12.68 -21.33
CA ALA A 193 -1.14 11.38 -21.77
C ALA A 193 -2.42 10.99 -21.00
N GLU A 194 -2.45 11.19 -19.67
CA GLU A 194 -3.60 10.92 -18.82
C GLU A 194 -4.80 11.80 -19.22
N ALA A 195 -4.60 13.11 -19.45
CA ALA A 195 -5.63 14.01 -19.90
C ALA A 195 -6.22 13.59 -21.25
N LYS A 196 -5.36 13.25 -22.23
CA LYS A 196 -5.80 12.77 -23.53
C LYS A 196 -6.58 11.46 -23.45
N GLY A 197 -6.16 10.53 -22.60
CA GLY A 197 -6.90 9.28 -22.35
C GLY A 197 -8.30 9.54 -21.80
N ARG A 198 -8.42 10.48 -20.85
CA ARG A 198 -9.72 10.91 -20.30
C ARG A 198 -10.62 11.59 -21.30
N GLU A 199 -10.06 12.42 -22.17
CA GLU A 199 -10.79 13.07 -23.24
C GLU A 199 -11.39 12.05 -24.23
N LEU A 200 -10.57 11.09 -24.68
CA LEU A 200 -11.00 10.02 -25.58
C LEU A 200 -12.07 9.11 -24.96
N ALA A 201 -12.03 8.90 -23.65
CA ALA A 201 -12.98 8.08 -22.91
C ALA A 201 -14.19 8.88 -22.37
N GLU A 202 -14.31 10.17 -22.70
CA GLU A 202 -15.34 11.09 -22.19
C GLU A 202 -15.42 11.11 -20.65
N MET A 203 -14.28 10.95 -19.98
CA MET A 203 -14.18 10.94 -18.52
C MET A 203 -13.94 12.36 -17.97
N PRO A 204 -14.25 12.61 -16.69
CA PRO A 204 -13.95 13.91 -16.07
C PRO A 204 -12.47 14.30 -16.21
N PRO A 205 -12.16 15.57 -16.53
CA PRO A 205 -13.07 16.74 -16.60
C PRO A 205 -13.79 16.92 -17.95
N PHE A 206 -13.51 16.09 -18.95
CA PHE A 206 -14.08 16.21 -20.30
C PHE A 206 -15.51 15.68 -20.42
N GLY A 207 -15.92 14.80 -19.52
CA GLY A 207 -17.26 14.25 -19.41
C GLY A 207 -17.79 14.31 -17.97
N ARG A 208 -18.93 13.65 -17.74
CA ARG A 208 -19.56 13.56 -16.42
C ARG A 208 -19.83 12.10 -16.08
N LEU A 209 -19.57 11.73 -14.83
CA LEU A 209 -19.88 10.41 -14.28
C LEU A 209 -20.95 10.55 -13.21
N VAL A 210 -21.88 9.60 -13.19
CA VAL A 210 -22.91 9.48 -12.15
C VAL A 210 -22.74 8.10 -11.49
N GLY A 211 -22.48 8.09 -10.18
CA GLY A 211 -22.48 6.88 -9.37
C GLY A 211 -23.87 6.63 -8.78
N ILE A 212 -24.42 5.44 -9.01
CA ILE A 212 -25.64 4.98 -8.37
C ILE A 212 -25.25 4.00 -7.26
N LEU A 213 -25.47 4.38 -6.00
CA LEU A 213 -25.19 3.55 -4.85
C LEU A 213 -26.51 2.94 -4.34
N SER A 214 -26.57 1.62 -4.22
CA SER A 214 -27.67 0.92 -3.57
C SER A 214 -27.33 0.75 -2.10
N LEU A 215 -28.22 1.21 -1.21
CA LEU A 215 -28.10 1.07 0.24
C LEU A 215 -28.83 -0.19 0.76
N ILE A 216 -29.18 -1.15 -0.11
CA ILE A 216 -29.94 -2.34 0.25
C ILE A 216 -29.18 -3.29 1.19
N HIS A 217 -27.89 -3.07 1.40
CA HIS A 217 -27.01 -3.93 2.21
C HIS A 217 -26.32 -3.18 3.36
N ILE A 218 -27.00 -2.19 3.95
CA ILE A 218 -26.57 -1.59 5.23
C ILE A 218 -27.46 -2.13 6.34
#